data_91bad6eeb5bd063ae66703021c7fc87f
#
_entry.id   91bad6eeb5bd063ae66703021c7fc87f
#
_cell.length_a   1.000
_cell.length_b   1.000
_cell.length_c   1.000
_cell.angle_alpha   90.00
_cell.angle_beta   90.00
_cell.angle_gamma   90.00
#
_symmetry.space_group_name_H-M   'P 1'
#
loop_
_entity.id
_entity.type
_entity.pdbx_description
1 polymer ?
#
loop_
_entity_poly.entity_id
_entity_poly.type
_entity_poly.pdbx_seq_one_letter_code
_entity_poly.pdbx_strand_id
1 'polypeptide(L)'
;MNLSICSFASSSSGNCYLIKSEETAVLMDAGITAKAVDTALASQGLGYADLGGICITHEHTDHIKCLHTLVGSRPFSGPVFATKGTREGILAKTSGMSQQSFETIRGGDSFSVGGIKVGCFGLSHDTPEPVGYSFE
;
A
#
# COMPACT_ATOMS: atom_id res chain seq x y z
N MET A 1 0.77 22.04 -0.53
CA MET A 1 1.33 20.81 -1.09
C MET A 1 0.43 20.30 -2.20
N ASN A 2 1.00 19.96 -3.34
CA ASN A 2 0.25 19.40 -4.45
C ASN A 2 0.29 17.88 -4.40
N LEU A 3 -0.88 17.28 -4.27
CA LEU A 3 -1.00 15.82 -4.36
C LEU A 3 -1.59 15.43 -5.71
N SER A 4 -1.09 14.37 -6.28
CA SER A 4 -1.72 13.72 -7.42
C SER A 4 -1.96 12.25 -7.13
N ILE A 5 -3.02 11.72 -7.70
CA ILE A 5 -3.40 10.31 -7.56
C ILE A 5 -3.41 9.72 -8.95
N CYS A 6 -2.71 8.60 -9.12
CA CYS A 6 -2.66 7.87 -10.38
C CYS A 6 -3.14 6.44 -10.14
N SER A 7 -4.13 5.99 -10.88
CA SER A 7 -4.56 4.60 -10.82
C SER A 7 -3.65 3.77 -11.71
N PHE A 8 -2.91 2.85 -11.10
CA PHE A 8 -2.14 1.86 -11.85
C PHE A 8 -3.04 0.71 -12.30
N ALA A 9 -4.04 0.38 -11.49
CA ALA A 9 -5.07 -0.60 -11.83
C ALA A 9 -6.25 -0.43 -10.86
N SER A 10 -7.46 -0.69 -11.36
CA SER A 10 -8.69 -0.50 -10.59
C SER A 10 -9.73 -1.47 -11.13
N SER A 11 -9.66 -2.74 -10.73
CA SER A 11 -10.57 -3.78 -11.20
C SER A 11 -10.65 -4.94 -10.21
N SER A 12 -11.53 -5.88 -10.47
CA SER A 12 -11.62 -7.10 -9.67
C SER A 12 -10.41 -8.03 -9.84
N SER A 13 -9.56 -7.79 -10.84
CA SER A 13 -8.35 -8.58 -11.06
C SER A 13 -7.10 -7.93 -10.49
N GLY A 14 -7.16 -6.67 -10.04
CA GLY A 14 -6.03 -6.01 -9.41
C GLY A 14 -6.29 -4.55 -9.11
N ASN A 15 -5.80 -4.10 -7.96
CA ASN A 15 -5.94 -2.72 -7.51
C ASN A 15 -4.60 -2.21 -7.01
N CYS A 16 -4.19 -1.04 -7.50
CA CYS A 16 -2.96 -0.39 -7.10
C CYS A 16 -3.04 1.09 -7.49
N TYR A 17 -2.80 1.97 -6.53
CA TYR A 17 -2.86 3.41 -6.74
C TYR A 17 -1.57 4.05 -6.24
N LEU A 18 -1.11 5.05 -6.98
CA LEU A 18 0.01 5.89 -6.58
C LEU A 18 -0.50 7.24 -6.11
N ILE A 19 -0.10 7.64 -4.91
CA ILE A 19 -0.34 8.99 -4.40
C ILE A 19 1.02 9.65 -4.28
N LYS A 20 1.21 10.78 -4.94
CA LYS A 20 2.51 11.46 -4.88
C LYS A 20 2.38 12.94 -4.60
N SER A 21 3.35 13.45 -3.87
CA SER A 21 3.63 14.86 -3.68
C SER A 21 4.94 15.20 -4.39
N GLU A 22 5.41 16.44 -4.20
CA GLU A 22 6.70 16.87 -4.76
C GLU A 22 7.88 16.17 -4.09
N GLU A 23 7.71 15.66 -2.88
CA GLU A 23 8.80 15.11 -2.06
C GLU A 23 8.74 13.60 -1.85
N THR A 24 7.56 13.01 -1.92
CA THR A 24 7.40 11.59 -1.60
C THR A 24 6.22 10.98 -2.35
N ALA A 25 6.13 9.67 -2.29
CA ALA A 25 5.05 8.92 -2.87
C ALA A 25 4.64 7.76 -1.95
N VAL A 26 3.39 7.34 -2.09
CA VAL A 26 2.81 6.22 -1.34
C VAL A 26 2.04 5.34 -2.33
N LEU A 27 2.16 4.03 -2.20
CA LEU A 27 1.24 3.11 -2.88
C LEU A 27 0.06 2.80 -1.97
N MET A 28 -1.13 2.76 -2.54
CA MET A 28 -2.30 2.20 -1.86
C MET A 28 -2.66 0.91 -2.58
N ASP A 29 -2.52 -0.20 -1.88
CA ASP A 29 -2.67 -1.56 -2.38
C ASP A 29 -1.60 -1.95 -3.41
N ALA A 30 -1.38 -3.24 -3.56
CA ALA A 30 -0.36 -3.83 -4.43
C ALA A 30 -0.90 -5.11 -5.07
N GLY A 31 -2.05 -4.98 -5.72
CA GLY A 31 -2.82 -6.12 -6.25
C GLY A 31 -2.53 -6.47 -7.69
N ILE A 32 -1.45 -5.97 -8.28
CA ILE A 32 -1.01 -6.28 -9.63
C ILE A 32 0.35 -6.98 -9.58
N THR A 33 0.93 -7.34 -10.72
CA THR A 33 2.24 -7.99 -10.72
C THR A 33 3.33 -6.99 -10.33
N ALA A 34 4.42 -7.48 -9.75
CA ALA A 34 5.56 -6.64 -9.40
C ALA A 34 6.13 -5.94 -10.63
N LYS A 35 6.21 -6.65 -11.75
CA LYS A 35 6.69 -6.07 -13.00
C LYS A 35 5.81 -4.91 -13.47
N ALA A 36 4.49 -5.03 -13.31
CA ALA A 36 3.57 -3.95 -13.65
C ALA A 36 3.80 -2.72 -12.76
N VAL A 37 4.07 -2.92 -11.46
CA VAL A 37 4.43 -1.83 -10.56
C VAL A 37 5.75 -1.18 -10.98
N ASP A 38 6.77 -1.99 -11.32
CA ASP A 38 8.06 -1.49 -11.81
C ASP A 38 7.85 -0.55 -12.99
N THR A 39 7.08 -1.00 -13.98
CA THR A 39 6.81 -0.24 -15.20
C THR A 39 6.03 1.03 -14.91
N ALA A 40 5.00 0.92 -14.08
CA ALA A 40 4.14 2.07 -13.74
C ALA A 40 4.91 3.15 -12.98
N LEU A 41 5.75 2.76 -12.01
CA LEU A 41 6.59 3.72 -11.29
C LEU A 41 7.56 4.41 -12.24
N ALA A 42 8.23 3.65 -13.10
CA ALA A 42 9.16 4.20 -14.08
C ALA A 42 8.48 5.21 -15.01
N SER A 43 7.24 4.94 -15.42
CA SER A 43 6.48 5.86 -16.26
C SER A 43 6.16 7.19 -15.57
N GLN A 44 6.20 7.22 -14.24
CA GLN A 44 6.02 8.42 -13.43
C GLN A 44 7.36 9.07 -13.05
N GLY A 45 8.47 8.54 -13.55
CA GLY A 45 9.79 9.02 -13.18
C GLY A 45 10.22 8.65 -11.78
N LEU A 46 9.65 7.58 -11.22
CA LEU A 46 9.89 7.17 -9.83
C LEU A 46 10.53 5.80 -9.75
N GLY A 47 11.21 5.56 -8.64
CA GLY A 47 11.68 4.25 -8.23
C GLY A 47 11.18 3.92 -6.83
N TYR A 48 11.49 2.73 -6.36
CA TYR A 48 11.04 2.27 -5.03
C TYR A 48 11.62 3.09 -3.89
N ALA A 49 12.80 3.71 -4.09
CA ALA A 49 13.40 4.60 -3.09
C ALA A 49 12.56 5.86 -2.85
N ASP A 50 11.71 6.23 -3.81
CA ASP A 50 10.82 7.38 -3.68
C ASP A 50 9.56 7.07 -2.88
N LEU A 51 9.26 5.79 -2.65
CA LEU A 51 8.08 5.37 -1.88
C LEU A 51 8.37 5.45 -0.40
N GLY A 52 7.59 6.26 0.31
CA GLY A 52 7.68 6.37 1.76
C GLY A 52 6.90 5.29 2.49
N GLY A 53 6.01 4.57 1.81
CA GLY A 53 5.22 3.52 2.41
C GLY A 53 4.23 2.90 1.44
N ILE A 54 3.64 1.80 1.86
CA ILE A 54 2.54 1.13 1.16
C ILE A 54 1.40 0.99 2.15
N CYS A 55 0.22 1.49 1.77
CA CYS A 55 -0.99 1.39 2.60
C CYS A 55 -1.89 0.29 2.03
N ILE A 56 -2.27 -0.67 2.85
CA ILE A 56 -3.12 -1.79 2.42
C ILE A 56 -4.52 -1.65 3.02
N THR A 57 -5.54 -1.73 2.17
CA THR A 57 -6.93 -1.60 2.57
C THR A 57 -7.47 -2.88 3.21
N HIS A 58 -7.18 -4.02 2.63
CA HIS A 58 -7.58 -5.33 3.15
C HIS A 58 -6.78 -6.44 2.43
N GLU A 59 -6.94 -7.67 2.89
CA GLU A 59 -6.05 -8.78 2.50
C GLU A 59 -6.52 -9.63 1.33
N HIS A 60 -7.50 -9.20 0.55
CA HIS A 60 -7.89 -9.90 -0.67
C HIS A 60 -6.76 -9.88 -1.69
N THR A 61 -6.62 -10.96 -2.46
CA THR A 61 -5.51 -11.16 -3.40
C THR A 61 -5.38 -10.02 -4.41
N ASP A 62 -6.50 -9.48 -4.89
CA ASP A 62 -6.51 -8.38 -5.84
C ASP A 62 -6.05 -7.03 -5.23
N HIS A 63 -5.67 -7.02 -3.95
CA HIS A 63 -5.10 -5.87 -3.25
C HIS A 63 -3.69 -6.13 -2.72
N ILE A 64 -3.23 -7.39 -2.66
CA ILE A 64 -1.93 -7.73 -2.07
C ILE A 64 -1.05 -8.63 -2.96
N LYS A 65 -1.44 -8.86 -4.20
CA LYS A 65 -0.83 -9.87 -5.08
C LYS A 65 0.69 -9.85 -5.12
N CYS A 66 1.31 -8.67 -5.23
CA CYS A 66 2.78 -8.57 -5.32
C CYS A 66 3.43 -7.98 -4.06
N LEU A 67 2.67 -7.78 -2.99
CA LEU A 67 3.19 -7.09 -1.81
C LEU A 67 4.48 -7.76 -1.28
N HIS A 68 4.48 -9.09 -1.16
CA HIS A 68 5.65 -9.83 -0.67
C HIS A 68 6.88 -9.63 -1.56
N THR A 69 6.68 -9.52 -2.87
CA THR A 69 7.78 -9.28 -3.82
C THR A 69 8.33 -7.87 -3.67
N LEU A 70 7.46 -6.87 -3.51
CA LEU A 70 7.90 -5.49 -3.31
C LEU A 70 8.72 -5.35 -2.04
N VAL A 71 8.30 -6.00 -0.97
CA VAL A 71 9.00 -5.95 0.32
C VAL A 71 10.30 -6.76 0.29
N GLY A 72 10.28 -7.93 -0.37
CA GLY A 72 11.40 -8.88 -0.29
C GLY A 72 12.44 -8.75 -1.39
N SER A 73 12.06 -8.30 -2.59
CA SER A 73 12.93 -8.33 -3.76
C SER A 73 13.13 -7.00 -4.45
N ARG A 74 12.47 -5.96 -4.01
CA ARG A 74 12.63 -4.61 -4.58
C ARG A 74 13.33 -3.72 -3.57
N PRO A 75 13.99 -2.62 -4.01
CA PRO A 75 14.68 -1.71 -3.10
C PRO A 75 13.70 -0.77 -2.38
N PHE A 76 12.63 -1.34 -1.86
CA PHE A 76 11.65 -0.65 -1.03
C PHE A 76 12.00 -0.91 0.43
N SER A 77 12.24 0.15 1.20
CA SER A 77 12.63 0.05 2.60
C SER A 77 11.61 0.67 3.56
N GLY A 78 10.50 1.17 3.02
CA GLY A 78 9.48 1.80 3.84
C GLY A 78 8.57 0.80 4.55
N PRO A 79 7.70 1.29 5.45
CA PRO A 79 6.75 0.43 6.14
C PRO A 79 5.56 0.07 5.25
N VAL A 80 4.93 -1.06 5.59
CA VAL A 80 3.62 -1.43 5.07
C VAL A 80 2.61 -1.12 6.18
N PHE A 81 1.69 -0.19 5.90
CA PHE A 81 0.64 0.18 6.86
C PHE A 81 -0.58 -0.71 6.65
N ALA A 82 -1.01 -1.38 7.71
CA ALA A 82 -2.17 -2.25 7.66
C ALA A 82 -2.76 -2.39 9.08
N THR A 83 -4.06 -2.69 9.16
CA THR A 83 -4.66 -3.04 10.44
C THR A 83 -4.15 -4.40 10.90
N LYS A 84 -4.34 -4.70 12.19
CA LYS A 84 -3.93 -5.99 12.76
C LYS A 84 -4.61 -7.15 12.01
N GLY A 85 -5.92 -7.06 11.75
CA GLY A 85 -6.64 -8.12 11.05
C GLY A 85 -6.15 -8.32 9.62
N THR A 86 -5.89 -7.23 8.90
CA THR A 86 -5.34 -7.28 7.55
C THR A 86 -3.93 -7.87 7.55
N ARG A 87 -3.07 -7.42 8.49
CA ARG A 87 -1.72 -7.96 8.62
C ARG A 87 -1.74 -9.48 8.87
N GLU A 88 -2.57 -9.94 9.78
CA GLU A 88 -2.70 -11.36 10.08
C GLU A 88 -3.17 -12.15 8.85
N GLY A 89 -4.13 -11.60 8.10
CA GLY A 89 -4.61 -12.21 6.86
C GLY A 89 -3.53 -12.29 5.80
N ILE A 90 -2.71 -11.25 5.64
CA ILE A 90 -1.58 -11.24 4.70
C ILE A 90 -0.55 -12.30 5.10
N LEU A 91 -0.17 -12.34 6.37
CA LEU A 91 0.83 -13.29 6.85
C LEU A 91 0.36 -14.74 6.74
N ALA A 92 -0.95 -14.98 6.85
CA ALA A 92 -1.52 -16.31 6.67
C ALA A 92 -1.50 -16.79 5.21
N LYS A 93 -1.58 -15.86 4.26
CA LYS A 93 -1.65 -16.18 2.82
C LYS A 93 -0.30 -16.13 2.11
N THR A 94 0.70 -15.48 2.71
CA THR A 94 1.93 -15.11 2.01
C THR A 94 3.15 -15.54 2.80
N SER A 95 4.06 -16.26 2.16
CA SER A 95 5.35 -16.58 2.75
C SER A 95 6.35 -15.46 2.45
N GLY A 96 7.42 -15.37 3.22
CA GLY A 96 8.50 -14.42 2.99
C GLY A 96 8.28 -13.03 3.59
N MET A 97 7.20 -12.83 4.32
CA MET A 97 6.95 -11.60 5.05
C MET A 97 6.88 -11.87 6.54
N SER A 98 7.20 -10.85 7.36
CA SER A 98 7.15 -10.94 8.81
C SER A 98 6.38 -9.76 9.39
N GLN A 99 6.05 -9.84 10.67
CA GLN A 99 5.40 -8.74 11.38
C GLN A 99 6.23 -7.45 11.33
N GLN A 100 7.55 -7.56 11.22
CA GLN A 100 8.45 -6.41 11.19
C GLN A 100 8.30 -5.57 9.92
N SER A 101 7.73 -6.14 8.85
CA SER A 101 7.45 -5.40 7.62
C SER A 101 6.32 -4.41 7.80
N PHE A 102 5.51 -4.55 8.84
CA PHE A 102 4.28 -3.80 9.03
C PHE A 102 4.40 -2.75 10.13
N GLU A 103 3.74 -1.60 9.88
CA GLU A 103 3.38 -0.67 10.92
C GLU A 103 1.86 -0.76 11.08
N THR A 104 1.42 -1.21 12.23
CA THR A 104 -0.01 -1.48 12.48
C THR A 104 -0.76 -0.19 12.77
N ILE A 105 -1.88 -0.01 12.08
CA ILE A 105 -2.77 1.14 12.25
C ILE A 105 -4.18 0.65 12.57
N ARG A 106 -5.05 1.59 12.93
CA ARG A 106 -6.47 1.32 13.21
C ARG A 106 -7.35 2.35 12.54
N GLY A 107 -8.58 1.97 12.23
CA GLY A 107 -9.57 2.93 11.76
C GLY A 107 -9.70 4.09 12.74
N GLY A 108 -9.68 5.31 12.23
CA GLY A 108 -9.64 6.53 13.02
C GLY A 108 -8.25 7.13 13.21
N ASP A 109 -7.20 6.38 12.89
CA ASP A 109 -5.82 6.88 12.99
C ASP A 109 -5.50 7.89 11.89
N SER A 110 -4.55 8.78 12.20
CA SER A 110 -3.92 9.67 11.22
C SER A 110 -2.42 9.59 11.42
N PHE A 111 -1.68 9.63 10.32
CA PHE A 111 -0.22 9.61 10.35
C PHE A 111 0.33 10.34 9.14
N SER A 112 1.62 10.58 9.11
CA SER A 112 2.26 11.25 7.98
C SER A 112 3.30 10.37 7.33
N VAL A 113 3.38 10.43 5.99
CA VAL A 113 4.40 9.76 5.22
C VAL A 113 5.05 10.83 4.37
N GLY A 114 6.27 11.25 4.75
CA GLY A 114 7.03 12.24 4.02
C GLY A 114 6.27 13.54 3.72
N GLY A 115 5.45 14.03 4.64
CA GLY A 115 4.66 15.23 4.44
C GLY A 115 3.26 14.97 3.88
N ILE A 116 2.97 13.79 3.36
CA ILE A 116 1.60 13.40 3.00
C ILE A 116 0.88 12.99 4.29
N LYS A 117 -0.25 13.65 4.57
CA LYS A 117 -1.07 13.30 5.72
C LYS A 117 -2.05 12.21 5.31
N VAL A 118 -2.02 11.09 6.04
CA VAL A 118 -2.86 9.92 5.75
C VAL A 118 -3.88 9.74 6.87
N GLY A 119 -5.14 9.68 6.49
CA GLY A 119 -6.22 9.31 7.40
C GLY A 119 -6.69 7.90 7.10
N CYS A 120 -7.07 7.17 8.14
CA CYS A 120 -7.53 5.79 8.03
C CYS A 120 -8.93 5.70 8.63
N PHE A 121 -9.85 5.06 7.93
CA PHE A 121 -11.22 4.88 8.41
C PHE A 121 -11.72 3.46 8.15
N GLY A 122 -12.49 2.90 9.10
CA GLY A 122 -13.03 1.56 8.98
C GLY A 122 -14.08 1.44 7.89
N LEU A 123 -14.10 0.29 7.24
CA LEU A 123 -15.08 -0.04 6.20
C LEU A 123 -15.89 -1.26 6.61
N SER A 124 -17.11 -1.33 6.10
CA SER A 124 -17.95 -2.52 6.20
C SER A 124 -17.65 -3.41 5.00
N HIS A 125 -17.06 -4.57 5.25
CA HIS A 125 -16.65 -5.51 4.21
C HIS A 125 -16.64 -6.93 4.77
N ASP A 126 -16.40 -7.93 3.92
CA ASP A 126 -16.38 -9.33 4.31
C ASP A 126 -15.00 -9.83 4.79
N THR A 127 -14.10 -8.91 5.14
CA THR A 127 -12.80 -9.23 5.72
C THR A 127 -12.76 -8.83 7.20
N PRO A 128 -11.78 -9.32 7.97
CA PRO A 128 -11.73 -9.04 9.41
C PRO A 128 -11.65 -7.57 9.81
N GLU A 129 -10.84 -6.77 9.10
CA GLU A 129 -10.62 -5.39 9.52
C GLU A 129 -10.25 -4.48 8.35
N PRO A 130 -11.15 -4.32 7.36
CA PRO A 130 -10.84 -3.51 6.19
C PRO A 130 -10.89 -2.02 6.50
N VAL A 131 -10.04 -1.25 5.83
CA VAL A 131 -10.02 0.22 5.98
C VAL A 131 -9.93 0.90 4.63
N GLY A 132 -10.35 2.17 4.61
CA GLY A 132 -10.07 3.09 3.53
C GLY A 132 -9.08 4.13 4.01
N TYR A 133 -8.50 4.87 3.08
CA TYR A 133 -7.51 5.90 3.37
C TYR A 133 -7.89 7.21 2.70
N SER A 134 -7.57 8.31 3.37
CA SER A 134 -7.62 9.66 2.79
C SER A 134 -6.21 10.23 2.79
N PHE A 135 -5.91 11.07 1.82
CA PHE A 135 -4.58 11.65 1.66
C PHE A 135 -4.69 13.17 1.51
N GLU A 136 -3.82 13.89 2.23
CA GLU A 136 -3.74 15.35 2.16
C GLU A 136 -2.30 15.82 2.02
#